data_c5ee3cbc81cd54e8c07dc975874036cd
#
_entry.id   c5ee3cbc81cd54e8c07dc975874036cd
#
_cell.length_a   1.000
_cell.length_b   1.000
_cell.length_c   1.000
_cell.angle_alpha   90.00
_cell.angle_beta   90.00
_cell.angle_gamma   90.00
#
_symmetry.space_group_name_H-M   'P 1'
#
loop_
_entity.id
_entity.type
_entity.pdbx_description
1 polymer ?
#
loop_
_entity_poly.entity_id
_entity_poly.type
_entity_poly.pdbx_seq_one_letter_code
_entity_poly.pdbx_strand_id
1 'polypeptide(L)'
;GESGAGKSTVGNSVINLLEPPGLISGGEIIFDGTRIDQLSNEEMRKLRGTKIGTIFQDPQTSLNPLMTIGNQLSETLIETLKISGASAREKSIELLDSVGIPDPEPRLDAYPHQFSGGMRQRVVIALALAGDPDLIIADEPTTALDVSIQKQILDLMKSLCKQRNLGVIIVTHDIGVIAEIADRVAVMYNGQLVEQGKVTQVLQKPKHDYTKSLISAVPSGDQKLHRFTVVDYIDGSTEKVTLENVSDHWLSRNKPSNTHNIAVSVKNLSIEFSIRKALFRKNRISLKAVDDVSIEIK
;
A
#
# COMPACT_ATOMS: atom_id res chain seq x y z
N GLY A 1 3.00 -12.53 -7.38
CA GLY A 1 4.39 -12.95 -7.65
C GLY A 1 5.37 -12.34 -6.67
N GLU A 2 6.56 -12.91 -6.57
CA GLU A 2 7.62 -12.45 -5.67
C GLU A 2 8.19 -11.08 -6.06
N SER A 3 8.99 -10.47 -5.16
CA SER A 3 9.75 -9.27 -5.48
C SER A 3 10.70 -9.53 -6.66
N GLY A 4 10.82 -8.56 -7.57
CA GLY A 4 11.63 -8.74 -8.79
C GLY A 4 10.95 -9.48 -9.95
N ALA A 5 9.71 -9.95 -9.81
CA ALA A 5 8.98 -10.63 -10.90
C ALA A 5 8.53 -9.71 -12.05
N GLY A 6 8.86 -8.41 -12.01
CA GLY A 6 8.50 -7.44 -13.05
C GLY A 6 7.14 -6.74 -12.87
N LYS A 7 6.45 -6.93 -11.74
CA LYS A 7 5.11 -6.37 -11.51
C LYS A 7 5.08 -4.84 -11.58
N SER A 8 5.90 -4.18 -10.78
CA SER A 8 6.02 -2.71 -10.76
C SER A 8 6.51 -2.16 -12.10
N THR A 9 7.38 -2.91 -12.79
CA THR A 9 7.85 -2.56 -14.14
C THR A 9 6.70 -2.49 -15.13
N VAL A 10 5.73 -3.42 -15.06
CA VAL A 10 4.51 -3.36 -15.90
C VAL A 10 3.68 -2.12 -15.56
N GLY A 11 3.46 -1.82 -14.28
CA GLY A 11 2.76 -0.61 -13.86
C GLY A 11 3.45 0.67 -14.38
N ASN A 12 4.76 0.76 -14.19
CA ASN A 12 5.55 1.90 -14.64
C ASN A 12 5.60 2.03 -16.18
N SER A 13 5.56 0.91 -16.91
CA SER A 13 5.50 0.95 -18.39
C SER A 13 4.21 1.57 -18.90
N VAL A 14 3.07 1.31 -18.25
CA VAL A 14 1.78 1.89 -18.64
C VAL A 14 1.79 3.42 -18.57
N ILE A 15 2.49 4.00 -17.60
CA ILE A 15 2.61 5.45 -17.44
C ILE A 15 3.92 6.02 -18.04
N ASN A 16 4.68 5.22 -18.74
CA ASN A 16 5.98 5.58 -19.34
C ASN A 16 6.95 6.23 -18.32
N LEU A 17 7.09 5.59 -17.15
CA LEU A 17 8.02 5.97 -16.07
C LEU A 17 8.99 4.82 -15.77
N LEU A 18 9.53 4.21 -16.82
CA LEU A 18 10.62 3.24 -16.68
C LEU A 18 11.92 3.97 -16.36
N GLU A 19 12.63 3.50 -15.34
CA GLU A 19 13.96 4.02 -15.03
C GLU A 19 14.97 3.59 -16.09
N PRO A 20 15.82 4.51 -16.59
CA PRO A 20 16.90 4.16 -17.50
C PRO A 20 17.85 3.11 -16.88
N PRO A 21 18.32 2.12 -17.65
CA PRO A 21 18.21 1.96 -19.10
C PRO A 21 16.94 1.21 -19.58
N GLY A 22 15.91 1.04 -18.73
CA GLY A 22 14.68 0.35 -19.08
C GLY A 22 13.93 1.03 -20.23
N LEU A 23 13.49 0.24 -21.21
CA LEU A 23 12.69 0.69 -22.34
C LEU A 23 11.69 -0.39 -22.77
N ILE A 24 10.59 0.02 -23.38
CA ILE A 24 9.63 -0.90 -23.99
C ILE A 24 10.22 -1.36 -25.32
N SER A 25 10.70 -2.60 -25.39
CA SER A 25 11.35 -3.18 -26.57
C SER A 25 10.35 -3.82 -27.54
N GLY A 26 9.10 -4.00 -27.16
CA GLY A 26 8.06 -4.63 -28.00
C GLY A 26 6.71 -4.67 -27.31
N GLY A 27 5.70 -5.08 -28.05
CA GLY A 27 4.31 -5.07 -27.61
C GLY A 27 3.62 -3.73 -27.83
N GLU A 28 2.44 -3.57 -27.23
CA GLU A 28 1.66 -2.35 -27.29
C GLU A 28 0.87 -2.14 -26.00
N ILE A 29 0.65 -0.89 -25.63
CA ILE A 29 -0.19 -0.49 -24.51
C ILE A 29 -1.36 0.33 -25.07
N ILE A 30 -2.57 -0.17 -24.89
CA ILE A 30 -3.79 0.49 -25.36
C ILE A 30 -4.59 0.95 -24.15
N PHE A 31 -4.90 2.24 -24.09
CA PHE A 31 -5.73 2.86 -23.07
C PHE A 31 -6.88 3.60 -23.78
N ASP A 32 -8.12 3.25 -23.45
CA ASP A 32 -9.34 3.81 -24.05
C ASP A 32 -9.28 3.84 -25.60
N GLY A 33 -8.87 2.70 -26.20
CA GLY A 33 -8.74 2.54 -27.65
C GLY A 33 -7.54 3.26 -28.27
N THR A 34 -6.75 3.99 -27.51
CA THR A 34 -5.58 4.73 -28.00
C THR A 34 -4.30 4.03 -27.58
N ARG A 35 -3.38 3.86 -28.52
CA ARG A 35 -2.05 3.32 -28.25
C ARG A 35 -1.17 4.37 -27.55
N ILE A 36 -0.77 4.11 -26.32
CA ILE A 36 -0.09 5.09 -25.45
C ILE A 36 1.43 4.87 -25.29
N ASP A 37 1.96 3.68 -25.62
CA ASP A 37 3.39 3.37 -25.54
C ASP A 37 4.25 4.15 -26.55
N GLN A 38 3.63 4.75 -27.57
CA GLN A 38 4.31 5.56 -28.58
C GLN A 38 4.14 7.07 -28.40
N LEU A 39 3.42 7.49 -27.37
CA LEU A 39 3.22 8.91 -27.09
C LEU A 39 4.52 9.58 -26.63
N SER A 40 4.68 10.84 -27.02
CA SER A 40 5.76 11.68 -26.51
C SER A 40 5.62 11.88 -25.00
N ASN A 41 6.71 12.25 -24.33
CA ASN A 41 6.71 12.54 -22.91
C ASN A 41 5.70 13.65 -22.54
N GLU A 42 5.47 14.61 -23.42
CA GLU A 42 4.52 15.69 -23.21
C GLU A 42 3.07 15.20 -23.30
N GLU A 43 2.75 14.32 -24.25
CA GLU A 43 1.43 13.70 -24.37
C GLU A 43 1.16 12.78 -23.18
N MET A 44 2.14 11.97 -22.78
CA MET A 44 2.04 11.13 -21.59
C MET A 44 1.88 11.97 -20.31
N ARG A 45 2.55 13.14 -20.22
CA ARG A 45 2.36 14.07 -19.09
C ARG A 45 0.93 14.56 -18.98
N LYS A 46 0.25 14.77 -20.09
CA LYS A 46 -1.18 15.14 -20.10
C LYS A 46 -2.08 14.01 -19.61
N LEU A 47 -1.76 12.75 -19.93
CA LEU A 47 -2.52 11.60 -19.44
C LEU A 47 -2.28 11.33 -17.96
N ARG A 48 -1.02 11.45 -17.51
CA ARG A 48 -0.67 11.28 -16.10
C ARG A 48 -1.34 12.37 -15.26
N GLY A 49 -2.01 11.96 -14.22
CA GLY A 49 -2.73 12.84 -13.31
C GLY A 49 -4.12 13.27 -13.77
N THR A 50 -4.44 13.24 -15.09
CA THR A 50 -5.78 13.59 -15.59
C THR A 50 -6.60 12.35 -15.93
N LYS A 51 -6.00 11.37 -16.60
CA LYS A 51 -6.66 10.13 -17.04
C LYS A 51 -6.15 8.90 -16.27
N ILE A 52 -4.89 8.95 -15.86
CA ILE A 52 -4.25 7.85 -15.13
C ILE A 52 -3.65 8.43 -13.85
N GLY A 53 -4.23 8.07 -12.71
CA GLY A 53 -3.68 8.35 -11.39
C GLY A 53 -2.68 7.27 -10.97
N THR A 54 -1.73 7.62 -10.10
CA THR A 54 -0.72 6.66 -9.63
C THR A 54 -0.54 6.75 -8.13
N ILE A 55 -0.51 5.60 -7.47
CA ILE A 55 -0.18 5.43 -6.05
C ILE A 55 1.11 4.62 -5.99
N PHE A 56 2.20 5.25 -5.55
CA PHE A 56 3.50 4.60 -5.39
C PHE A 56 3.61 3.88 -4.03
N GLN A 57 4.56 2.96 -3.94
CA GLN A 57 4.73 2.02 -2.84
C GLN A 57 4.90 2.69 -1.46
N ASP A 58 5.64 3.79 -1.37
CA ASP A 58 5.91 4.47 -0.10
C ASP A 58 5.21 5.83 -0.01
N PRO A 59 4.22 6.00 0.87
CA PRO A 59 3.55 7.27 1.07
C PRO A 59 4.45 8.36 1.66
N GLN A 60 5.60 8.01 2.26
CA GLN A 60 6.54 8.98 2.81
C GLN A 60 7.33 9.69 1.70
N THR A 61 7.72 8.95 0.67
CA THR A 61 8.44 9.49 -0.49
C THR A 61 7.49 10.13 -1.50
N SER A 62 6.20 9.77 -1.48
CA SER A 62 5.17 10.33 -2.38
C SER A 62 4.74 11.74 -2.00
N LEU A 63 4.97 12.17 -0.75
CA LEU A 63 4.59 13.49 -0.25
C LEU A 63 5.83 14.34 0.01
N ASN A 64 5.81 15.60 -0.46
CA ASN A 64 6.88 16.55 -0.16
C ASN A 64 6.80 16.98 1.32
N PRO A 65 7.80 16.64 2.16
CA PRO A 65 7.75 16.94 3.59
C PRO A 65 7.82 18.44 3.93
N LEU A 66 8.24 19.28 2.99
CA LEU A 66 8.40 20.72 3.16
C LEU A 66 7.17 21.53 2.71
N MET A 67 6.16 20.86 2.15
CA MET A 67 4.91 21.48 1.71
C MET A 67 3.74 21.03 2.56
N THR A 68 2.77 21.91 2.79
CA THR A 68 1.51 21.50 3.42
C THR A 68 0.70 20.60 2.51
N ILE A 69 -0.20 19.80 3.07
CA ILE A 69 -1.08 18.91 2.28
C ILE A 69 -1.94 19.73 1.32
N GLY A 70 -2.48 20.86 1.76
CA GLY A 70 -3.27 21.75 0.93
C GLY A 70 -2.51 22.31 -0.27
N ASN A 71 -1.24 22.67 -0.09
CA ASN A 71 -0.42 23.15 -1.21
C ASN A 71 -0.19 22.05 -2.24
N GLN A 72 0.12 20.82 -1.82
CA GLN A 72 0.35 19.70 -2.74
C GLN A 72 -0.92 19.32 -3.51
N LEU A 73 -2.08 19.26 -2.84
CA LEU A 73 -3.37 19.01 -3.49
C LEU A 73 -3.74 20.14 -4.46
N SER A 74 -3.61 21.41 -4.02
CA SER A 74 -3.94 22.55 -4.84
C SER A 74 -3.06 22.65 -6.09
N GLU A 75 -1.76 22.43 -5.96
CA GLU A 75 -0.83 22.39 -7.09
C GLU A 75 -1.27 21.33 -8.11
N THR A 76 -1.56 20.12 -7.64
CA THR A 76 -2.04 19.02 -8.51
C THR A 76 -3.34 19.39 -9.19
N LEU A 77 -4.32 19.94 -8.47
CA LEU A 77 -5.62 20.32 -9.02
C LEU A 77 -5.52 21.46 -10.04
N ILE A 78 -4.69 22.47 -9.78
CA ILE A 78 -4.46 23.59 -10.71
C ILE A 78 -3.81 23.05 -11.99
N GLU A 79 -2.80 22.19 -11.87
CA GLU A 79 -2.12 21.62 -13.03
C GLU A 79 -2.98 20.67 -13.84
N THR A 80 -3.79 19.83 -13.19
CA THR A 80 -4.61 18.81 -13.87
C THR A 80 -5.92 19.37 -14.40
N LEU A 81 -6.66 20.11 -13.59
CA LEU A 81 -8.01 20.61 -13.92
C LEU A 81 -8.03 22.06 -14.40
N LYS A 82 -6.88 22.77 -14.35
CA LYS A 82 -6.76 24.20 -14.77
C LYS A 82 -7.75 25.14 -14.05
N ILE A 83 -8.06 24.85 -12.79
CA ILE A 83 -8.97 25.64 -11.96
C ILE A 83 -8.24 26.74 -11.17
N SER A 84 -8.99 27.70 -10.62
CA SER A 84 -8.43 28.77 -9.78
C SER A 84 -7.97 28.24 -8.42
N GLY A 85 -7.08 28.97 -7.73
CA GLY A 85 -6.60 28.60 -6.41
C GLY A 85 -7.71 28.48 -5.35
N ALA A 86 -8.74 29.35 -5.41
CA ALA A 86 -9.88 29.27 -4.51
C ALA A 86 -10.68 27.97 -4.72
N SER A 87 -11.00 27.66 -5.98
CA SER A 87 -11.68 26.40 -6.32
C SER A 87 -10.82 25.17 -6.03
N ALA A 88 -9.49 25.28 -6.17
CA ALA A 88 -8.58 24.19 -5.82
C ALA A 88 -8.59 23.92 -4.30
N ARG A 89 -8.69 24.95 -3.45
CA ARG A 89 -8.81 24.77 -1.99
C ARG A 89 -10.10 24.04 -1.63
N GLU A 90 -11.25 24.46 -2.17
CA GLU A 90 -12.55 23.83 -1.93
C GLU A 90 -12.51 22.34 -2.37
N LYS A 91 -12.01 22.07 -3.56
CA LYS A 91 -11.89 20.72 -4.09
C LYS A 91 -10.89 19.85 -3.30
N SER A 92 -9.87 20.48 -2.70
CA SER A 92 -8.95 19.77 -1.80
C SER A 92 -9.64 19.30 -0.53
N ILE A 93 -10.56 20.12 0.03
CA ILE A 93 -11.38 19.72 1.19
C ILE A 93 -12.26 18.54 0.82
N GLU A 94 -12.98 18.62 -0.31
CA GLU A 94 -13.84 17.53 -0.81
C GLU A 94 -13.05 16.23 -1.03
N LEU A 95 -11.84 16.32 -1.59
CA LEU A 95 -10.98 15.16 -1.80
C LEU A 95 -10.54 14.53 -0.48
N LEU A 96 -10.09 15.33 0.49
CA LEU A 96 -9.70 14.81 1.81
C LEU A 96 -10.88 14.18 2.55
N ASP A 97 -12.07 14.76 2.44
CA ASP A 97 -13.30 14.19 3.01
C ASP A 97 -13.64 12.85 2.34
N SER A 98 -13.58 12.79 1.00
CA SER A 98 -13.89 11.59 0.22
C SER A 98 -12.99 10.38 0.55
N VAL A 99 -11.76 10.63 1.02
CA VAL A 99 -10.83 9.58 1.48
C VAL A 99 -10.88 9.38 3.00
N GLY A 100 -11.82 10.05 3.70
CA GLY A 100 -12.07 9.88 5.12
C GLY A 100 -10.99 10.46 6.03
N ILE A 101 -10.42 11.61 5.66
CA ILE A 101 -9.58 12.42 6.56
C ILE A 101 -10.49 13.21 7.50
N PRO A 102 -10.36 13.04 8.83
CA PRO A 102 -11.18 13.79 9.80
C PRO A 102 -10.79 15.27 9.80
N ASP A 103 -11.79 16.15 9.90
CA ASP A 103 -11.63 17.60 9.91
C ASP A 103 -10.75 18.10 8.74
N PRO A 104 -11.17 17.92 7.47
CA PRO A 104 -10.31 18.11 6.31
C PRO A 104 -9.81 19.55 6.16
N GLU A 105 -10.59 20.56 6.49
CA GLU A 105 -10.22 21.96 6.29
C GLU A 105 -8.96 22.39 7.09
N PRO A 106 -8.86 22.21 8.43
CA PRO A 106 -7.63 22.52 9.15
C PRO A 106 -6.47 21.59 8.78
N ARG A 107 -6.73 20.41 8.20
CA ARG A 107 -5.70 19.49 7.74
C ARG A 107 -4.97 19.94 6.49
N LEU A 108 -5.55 20.84 5.71
CA LEU A 108 -4.86 21.44 4.55
C LEU A 108 -3.58 22.19 4.95
N ASP A 109 -3.57 22.82 6.12
CA ASP A 109 -2.44 23.60 6.60
C ASP A 109 -1.39 22.75 7.35
N ALA A 110 -1.65 21.44 7.50
CA ALA A 110 -0.75 20.51 8.14
C ALA A 110 0.28 19.92 7.14
N TYR A 111 1.44 19.53 7.68
CA TYR A 111 2.53 18.88 6.93
C TYR A 111 2.43 17.36 7.01
N PRO A 112 3.03 16.62 6.05
CA PRO A 112 2.99 15.14 6.02
C PRO A 112 3.42 14.48 7.33
N HIS A 113 4.42 15.01 8.03
CA HIS A 113 4.89 14.45 9.30
C HIS A 113 3.88 14.53 10.45
N GLN A 114 2.83 15.34 10.32
CA GLN A 114 1.75 15.49 11.30
C GLN A 114 0.62 14.48 11.09
N PHE A 115 0.72 13.64 10.06
CA PHE A 115 -0.24 12.60 9.71
C PHE A 115 0.28 11.22 10.13
N SER A 116 -0.62 10.33 10.55
CA SER A 116 -0.29 8.91 10.72
C SER A 116 0.02 8.24 9.37
N GLY A 117 0.60 7.04 9.36
CA GLY A 117 0.87 6.28 8.13
C GLY A 117 -0.39 6.09 7.27
N GLY A 118 -1.48 5.66 7.88
CA GLY A 118 -2.75 5.49 7.19
C GLY A 118 -3.36 6.79 6.68
N MET A 119 -3.21 7.90 7.42
CA MET A 119 -3.65 9.21 6.92
C MET A 119 -2.81 9.68 5.74
N ARG A 120 -1.49 9.49 5.77
CA ARG A 120 -0.62 9.80 4.61
C ARG A 120 -1.03 9.01 3.38
N GLN A 121 -1.33 7.72 3.54
CA GLN A 121 -1.80 6.89 2.44
C GLN A 121 -3.13 7.40 1.86
N ARG A 122 -4.07 7.84 2.70
CA ARG A 122 -5.32 8.47 2.25
C ARG A 122 -5.08 9.75 1.47
N VAL A 123 -4.11 10.58 1.88
CA VAL A 123 -3.71 11.78 1.13
C VAL A 123 -3.09 11.42 -0.23
N VAL A 124 -2.24 10.39 -0.30
CA VAL A 124 -1.69 9.92 -1.58
C VAL A 124 -2.80 9.42 -2.52
N ILE A 125 -3.82 8.71 -1.97
CA ILE A 125 -5.00 8.33 -2.74
C ILE A 125 -5.78 9.57 -3.22
N ALA A 126 -5.95 10.60 -2.37
CA ALA A 126 -6.60 11.86 -2.76
C ALA A 126 -5.84 12.56 -3.90
N LEU A 127 -4.50 12.60 -3.84
CA LEU A 127 -3.67 13.13 -4.93
C LEU A 127 -3.84 12.34 -6.23
N ALA A 128 -3.88 11.01 -6.15
CA ALA A 128 -4.11 10.16 -7.33
C ALA A 128 -5.49 10.39 -7.96
N LEU A 129 -6.49 10.80 -7.17
CA LEU A 129 -7.86 11.10 -7.60
C LEU A 129 -8.06 12.56 -8.06
N ALA A 130 -7.10 13.44 -7.82
CA ALA A 130 -7.27 14.90 -8.01
C ALA A 130 -7.64 15.31 -9.44
N GLY A 131 -7.13 14.59 -10.44
CA GLY A 131 -7.44 14.83 -11.85
C GLY A 131 -8.72 14.18 -12.36
N ASP A 132 -9.48 13.51 -11.50
CA ASP A 132 -10.65 12.71 -11.84
C ASP A 132 -10.33 11.62 -12.88
N PRO A 133 -9.37 10.72 -12.59
CA PRO A 133 -8.86 9.74 -13.55
C PRO A 133 -9.86 8.62 -13.84
N ASP A 134 -9.69 7.98 -15.00
CA ASP A 134 -10.44 6.77 -15.39
C ASP A 134 -9.73 5.48 -14.90
N LEU A 135 -8.42 5.57 -14.63
CA LEU A 135 -7.59 4.45 -14.18
C LEU A 135 -6.66 4.88 -13.04
N ILE A 136 -6.52 4.04 -12.01
CA ILE A 136 -5.45 4.15 -11.01
C ILE A 136 -4.51 2.95 -11.13
N ILE A 137 -3.21 3.22 -11.11
CA ILE A 137 -2.16 2.21 -10.93
C ILE A 137 -1.65 2.33 -9.50
N ALA A 138 -1.87 1.30 -8.69
CA ALA A 138 -1.46 1.26 -7.30
C ALA A 138 -0.37 0.20 -7.11
N ASP A 139 0.85 0.65 -6.83
CA ASP A 139 1.98 -0.22 -6.55
C ASP A 139 2.14 -0.40 -5.04
N GLU A 140 1.82 -1.60 -4.57
CA GLU A 140 1.87 -2.00 -3.16
C GLU A 140 1.21 -1.00 -2.19
N PRO A 141 -0.03 -0.58 -2.40
CA PRO A 141 -0.63 0.57 -1.71
C PRO A 141 -0.84 0.37 -0.20
N THR A 142 -0.55 -0.80 0.35
CA THR A 142 -0.79 -1.14 1.77
C THR A 142 0.43 -1.73 2.48
N THR A 143 1.58 -1.86 1.82
CA THR A 143 2.75 -2.60 2.34
C THR A 143 3.33 -2.02 3.63
N ALA A 144 3.25 -0.72 3.86
CA ALA A 144 3.79 -0.06 5.05
C ALA A 144 2.74 0.17 6.16
N LEU A 145 1.59 -0.49 6.08
CA LEU A 145 0.46 -0.27 6.99
C LEU A 145 0.21 -1.51 7.86
N ASP A 146 -0.30 -1.28 9.08
CA ASP A 146 -0.81 -2.36 9.90
C ASP A 146 -2.09 -2.97 9.31
N VAL A 147 -2.41 -4.22 9.69
CA VAL A 147 -3.50 -5.01 9.11
C VAL A 147 -4.86 -4.31 9.21
N SER A 148 -5.11 -3.57 10.29
CA SER A 148 -6.40 -2.89 10.49
C SER A 148 -6.56 -1.69 9.56
N ILE A 149 -5.49 -0.92 9.38
CA ILE A 149 -5.45 0.21 8.45
C ILE A 149 -5.42 -0.27 7.00
N GLN A 150 -4.68 -1.35 6.70
CA GLN A 150 -4.69 -2.00 5.40
C GLN A 150 -6.12 -2.30 4.94
N LYS A 151 -6.91 -2.96 5.80
CA LYS A 151 -8.32 -3.25 5.50
C LYS A 151 -9.11 -1.98 5.20
N GLN A 152 -8.98 -0.94 6.02
CA GLN A 152 -9.67 0.34 5.80
C GLN A 152 -9.31 0.98 4.45
N ILE A 153 -8.03 0.91 4.03
CA ILE A 153 -7.58 1.43 2.74
C ILE A 153 -8.15 0.62 1.59
N LEU A 154 -8.20 -0.71 1.70
CA LEU A 154 -8.79 -1.56 0.66
C LEU A 154 -10.30 -1.32 0.52
N ASP A 155 -11.03 -1.22 1.63
CA ASP A 155 -12.46 -0.89 1.63
C ASP A 155 -12.72 0.50 1.00
N LEU A 156 -11.89 1.49 1.33
CA LEU A 156 -11.92 2.82 0.73
C LEU A 156 -11.72 2.74 -0.78
N MET A 157 -10.65 2.09 -1.25
CA MET A 157 -10.37 1.93 -2.69
C MET A 157 -11.54 1.25 -3.41
N LYS A 158 -12.09 0.17 -2.85
CA LYS A 158 -13.25 -0.53 -3.41
C LYS A 158 -14.49 0.36 -3.51
N SER A 159 -14.74 1.18 -2.50
CA SER A 159 -15.83 2.16 -2.49
C SER A 159 -15.65 3.21 -3.60
N LEU A 160 -14.44 3.79 -3.70
CA LEU A 160 -14.10 4.79 -4.71
C LEU A 160 -14.19 4.24 -6.14
N CYS A 161 -13.71 3.01 -6.38
CA CYS A 161 -13.86 2.33 -7.67
C CYS A 161 -15.33 2.26 -8.10
N LYS A 162 -16.19 1.84 -7.16
CA LYS A 162 -17.62 1.69 -7.44
C LYS A 162 -18.33 3.03 -7.64
N GLN A 163 -18.03 4.03 -6.79
CA GLN A 163 -18.68 5.34 -6.83
C GLN A 163 -18.29 6.16 -8.07
N ARG A 164 -17.03 6.05 -8.52
CA ARG A 164 -16.48 6.83 -9.63
C ARG A 164 -16.38 6.06 -10.95
N ASN A 165 -16.83 4.80 -10.99
CA ASN A 165 -16.65 3.88 -12.13
C ASN A 165 -15.17 3.80 -12.57
N LEU A 166 -14.27 3.69 -11.63
CA LEU A 166 -12.82 3.80 -11.77
C LEU A 166 -12.19 2.41 -11.95
N GLY A 167 -11.35 2.25 -12.97
CA GLY A 167 -10.50 1.08 -13.13
C GLY A 167 -9.29 1.14 -12.20
N VAL A 168 -8.90 0.00 -11.61
CA VAL A 168 -7.69 -0.06 -10.78
C VAL A 168 -6.83 -1.25 -11.13
N ILE A 169 -5.54 -1.00 -11.36
CA ILE A 169 -4.50 -2.03 -11.43
C ILE A 169 -3.75 -2.00 -10.10
N ILE A 170 -3.85 -3.08 -9.33
CA ILE A 170 -3.12 -3.22 -8.07
C ILE A 170 -1.95 -4.17 -8.27
N VAL A 171 -0.76 -3.69 -8.01
CA VAL A 171 0.45 -4.51 -7.88
C VAL A 171 0.66 -4.83 -6.41
N THR A 172 0.73 -6.11 -6.07
CA THR A 172 1.01 -6.56 -4.71
C THR A 172 1.61 -7.96 -4.70
N HIS A 173 2.32 -8.28 -3.63
CA HIS A 173 2.75 -9.64 -3.32
C HIS A 173 1.81 -10.33 -2.29
N ASP A 174 0.87 -9.60 -1.71
CA ASP A 174 -0.08 -10.11 -0.71
C ASP A 174 -1.31 -10.75 -1.39
N ILE A 175 -1.45 -12.06 -1.22
CA ILE A 175 -2.58 -12.83 -1.77
C ILE A 175 -3.88 -12.46 -1.04
N GLY A 176 -3.81 -12.10 0.24
CA GLY A 176 -4.97 -11.66 1.02
C GLY A 176 -5.59 -10.39 0.43
N VAL A 177 -4.74 -9.42 0.06
CA VAL A 177 -5.19 -8.20 -0.65
C VAL A 177 -5.89 -8.54 -1.96
N ILE A 178 -5.30 -9.43 -2.77
CA ILE A 178 -5.89 -9.86 -4.04
C ILE A 178 -7.25 -10.54 -3.82
N ALA A 179 -7.34 -11.44 -2.84
CA ALA A 179 -8.58 -12.16 -2.54
C ALA A 179 -9.72 -11.21 -2.11
N GLU A 180 -9.40 -10.12 -1.43
CA GLU A 180 -10.38 -9.18 -0.87
C GLU A 180 -10.91 -8.17 -1.92
N ILE A 181 -10.05 -7.66 -2.80
CA ILE A 181 -10.40 -6.51 -3.66
C ILE A 181 -10.49 -6.82 -5.15
N ALA A 182 -9.74 -7.81 -5.66
CA ALA A 182 -9.58 -7.99 -7.09
C ALA A 182 -10.71 -8.80 -7.74
N ASP A 183 -11.16 -8.38 -8.93
CA ASP A 183 -12.05 -9.16 -9.80
C ASP A 183 -11.25 -10.19 -10.62
N ARG A 184 -10.07 -9.78 -11.09
CA ARG A 184 -9.16 -10.58 -11.90
C ARG A 184 -7.75 -10.50 -11.35
N VAL A 185 -6.98 -11.53 -11.57
CA VAL A 185 -5.57 -11.61 -11.17
C VAL A 185 -4.70 -12.07 -12.33
N ALA A 186 -3.51 -11.49 -12.40
CA ALA A 186 -2.41 -11.88 -13.27
C ALA A 186 -1.22 -12.24 -12.39
N VAL A 187 -0.75 -13.48 -12.48
CA VAL A 187 0.40 -13.99 -11.72
C VAL A 187 1.65 -13.89 -12.58
N MET A 188 2.65 -13.17 -12.08
CA MET A 188 3.92 -12.98 -12.75
C MET A 188 5.04 -13.75 -12.03
N TYR A 189 5.91 -14.35 -12.81
CA TYR A 189 7.13 -15.03 -12.36
C TYR A 189 8.26 -14.82 -13.37
N ASN A 190 9.43 -14.38 -12.91
CA ASN A 190 10.60 -14.10 -13.73
C ASN A 190 10.31 -13.30 -15.02
N GLY A 191 9.53 -12.23 -14.89
CA GLY A 191 9.15 -11.36 -16.02
C GLY A 191 8.07 -11.93 -16.94
N GLN A 192 7.55 -13.13 -16.66
CA GLN A 192 6.54 -13.79 -17.49
C GLN A 192 5.18 -13.81 -16.80
N LEU A 193 4.11 -13.70 -17.60
CA LEU A 193 2.74 -13.93 -17.14
C LEU A 193 2.48 -15.44 -17.17
N VAL A 194 2.45 -16.08 -15.99
CA VAL A 194 2.31 -17.55 -15.87
C VAL A 194 0.88 -18.00 -15.72
N GLU A 195 0.01 -17.17 -15.13
CA GLU A 195 -1.41 -17.50 -14.99
C GLU A 195 -2.24 -16.22 -14.88
N GLN A 196 -3.45 -16.21 -15.47
CA GLN A 196 -4.41 -15.12 -15.32
C GLN A 196 -5.85 -15.63 -15.34
N GLY A 197 -6.75 -14.91 -14.68
CA GLY A 197 -8.17 -15.25 -14.67
C GLY A 197 -8.97 -14.49 -13.64
N LYS A 198 -10.22 -14.91 -13.41
CA LYS A 198 -11.01 -14.43 -12.28
C LYS A 198 -10.32 -14.84 -10.97
N VAL A 199 -10.32 -13.95 -9.98
CA VAL A 199 -9.66 -14.21 -8.68
C VAL A 199 -10.12 -15.53 -8.07
N THR A 200 -11.42 -15.81 -8.07
CA THR A 200 -11.98 -17.04 -7.52
C THR A 200 -11.46 -18.31 -8.20
N GLN A 201 -11.24 -18.25 -9.53
CA GLN A 201 -10.71 -19.40 -10.29
C GLN A 201 -9.23 -19.66 -9.98
N VAL A 202 -8.42 -18.58 -10.02
CA VAL A 202 -6.97 -18.69 -9.82
C VAL A 202 -6.63 -19.06 -8.38
N LEU A 203 -7.35 -18.51 -7.38
CA LEU A 203 -7.09 -18.83 -5.99
C LEU A 203 -7.63 -20.20 -5.57
N GLN A 204 -8.78 -20.64 -6.08
CA GLN A 204 -9.38 -21.93 -5.68
C GLN A 204 -8.90 -23.10 -6.52
N LYS A 205 -8.56 -22.90 -7.79
CA LYS A 205 -8.15 -23.94 -8.73
C LYS A 205 -6.96 -23.45 -9.57
N PRO A 206 -5.81 -23.17 -8.96
CA PRO A 206 -4.61 -22.74 -9.66
C PRO A 206 -4.13 -23.84 -10.62
N LYS A 207 -3.73 -23.45 -11.82
CA LYS A 207 -3.26 -24.37 -12.86
C LYS A 207 -1.74 -24.46 -12.87
N HIS A 208 -1.06 -23.29 -12.80
CA HIS A 208 0.39 -23.22 -12.86
C HIS A 208 1.02 -23.62 -11.51
N ASP A 209 2.11 -24.38 -11.55
CA ASP A 209 2.72 -24.92 -10.33
C ASP A 209 3.28 -23.83 -9.42
N TYR A 210 3.84 -22.78 -10.00
CA TYR A 210 4.24 -21.59 -9.24
C TYR A 210 3.05 -20.94 -8.49
N THR A 211 1.88 -20.82 -9.14
CA THR A 211 0.68 -20.28 -8.47
C THR A 211 0.23 -21.18 -7.32
N LYS A 212 0.28 -22.52 -7.50
CA LYS A 212 -0.03 -23.49 -6.45
C LYS A 212 0.92 -23.33 -5.26
N SER A 213 2.22 -23.23 -5.53
CA SER A 213 3.25 -23.02 -4.50
C SER A 213 3.03 -21.71 -3.75
N LEU A 214 2.76 -20.64 -4.49
CA LEU A 214 2.53 -19.30 -3.91
C LEU A 214 1.30 -19.29 -2.96
N ILE A 215 0.21 -19.96 -3.34
CA ILE A 215 -1.00 -20.06 -2.52
C ILE A 215 -0.76 -20.97 -1.31
N SER A 216 -0.04 -22.08 -1.47
CA SER A 216 0.26 -23.00 -0.37
C SER A 216 1.20 -22.40 0.70
N ALA A 217 1.96 -21.37 0.35
CA ALA A 217 2.82 -20.66 1.28
C ALA A 217 2.05 -19.65 2.16
N VAL A 218 0.80 -19.34 1.83
CA VAL A 218 -0.04 -18.46 2.66
C VAL A 218 -0.52 -19.24 3.89
N PRO A 219 -0.18 -18.79 5.11
CA PRO A 219 -0.62 -19.46 6.34
C PRO A 219 -2.15 -19.43 6.42
N SER A 220 -2.78 -20.59 6.56
CA SER A 220 -4.19 -20.65 6.92
C SER A 220 -4.33 -20.27 8.41
N GLY A 221 -5.21 -19.28 8.72
CA GLY A 221 -5.41 -18.79 10.09
C GLY A 221 -5.89 -19.85 11.09
N ASP A 222 -6.35 -21.00 10.60
CA ASP A 222 -6.92 -22.09 11.41
C ASP A 222 -5.88 -23.10 11.88
N GLN A 223 -4.64 -23.04 11.43
CA GLN A 223 -3.60 -24.00 11.79
C GLN A 223 -2.38 -23.30 12.39
N LYS A 224 -1.99 -23.73 13.60
CA LYS A 224 -0.66 -23.43 14.13
C LYS A 224 0.38 -24.19 13.30
N LEU A 225 0.97 -23.52 12.32
CA LEU A 225 2.08 -24.09 11.57
C LEU A 225 3.34 -24.06 12.45
N HIS A 226 3.97 -25.20 12.67
CA HIS A 226 5.29 -25.27 13.30
C HIS A 226 6.39 -24.65 12.40
N ARG A 227 6.10 -24.48 11.10
CA ARG A 227 6.97 -23.86 10.08
C ARG A 227 6.15 -23.31 8.91
N PHE A 228 6.64 -22.20 8.34
CA PHE A 228 6.17 -21.73 7.04
C PHE A 228 6.78 -22.57 5.93
N THR A 229 5.97 -22.92 4.93
CA THR A 229 6.46 -23.58 3.72
C THR A 229 7.25 -22.53 2.92
N VAL A 230 8.55 -22.73 2.75
CA VAL A 230 9.36 -21.92 1.87
C VAL A 230 9.03 -22.31 0.43
N VAL A 231 8.73 -21.34 -0.42
CA VAL A 231 8.47 -21.56 -1.84
C VAL A 231 9.81 -21.60 -2.56
N ASP A 232 10.45 -22.78 -2.62
CA ASP A 232 11.57 -23.02 -3.51
C ASP A 232 11.03 -23.52 -4.87
N TYR A 233 10.58 -22.57 -5.70
CA TYR A 233 10.34 -22.87 -7.11
C TYR A 233 11.64 -22.68 -7.89
N ILE A 234 12.46 -23.74 -7.89
CA ILE A 234 13.59 -23.87 -8.79
C ILE A 234 13.09 -24.55 -10.07
N ASP A 235 13.32 -23.96 -11.23
CA ASP A 235 12.91 -24.42 -12.55
C ASP A 235 13.04 -25.96 -12.68
N GLY A 236 11.89 -26.65 -12.69
CA GLY A 236 11.76 -28.04 -13.06
C GLY A 236 12.20 -29.09 -12.03
N SER A 237 12.68 -28.74 -10.85
CA SER A 237 12.98 -29.69 -9.79
C SER A 237 11.91 -29.70 -8.72
N THR A 238 11.04 -30.70 -8.73
CA THR A 238 10.11 -31.03 -7.63
C THR A 238 10.85 -31.78 -6.50
N GLU A 239 12.02 -31.35 -6.10
CA GLU A 239 12.57 -31.80 -4.84
C GLU A 239 11.84 -31.05 -3.72
N LYS A 240 10.90 -31.78 -3.09
CA LYS A 240 10.39 -31.39 -1.79
C LYS A 240 11.59 -31.36 -0.84
N VAL A 241 12.09 -30.17 -0.54
CA VAL A 241 13.01 -29.99 0.57
C VAL A 241 12.20 -30.28 1.83
N THR A 242 12.15 -31.53 2.22
CA THR A 242 11.71 -31.97 3.53
C THR A 242 12.80 -31.55 4.50
N LEU A 243 12.59 -30.40 5.13
CA LEU A 243 13.43 -29.92 6.23
C LEU A 243 13.18 -30.79 7.48
N GLU A 244 13.52 -32.07 7.40
CA GLU A 244 13.34 -33.04 8.51
C GLU A 244 14.33 -32.85 9.65
N ASN A 245 15.35 -32.01 9.52
CA ASN A 245 16.43 -31.93 10.51
C ASN A 245 16.78 -30.51 10.97
N VAL A 246 15.80 -29.72 11.41
CA VAL A 246 16.09 -28.59 12.27
C VAL A 246 15.46 -28.82 13.65
N SER A 247 15.83 -29.95 14.27
CA SER A 247 15.50 -30.27 15.65
C SER A 247 16.14 -29.29 16.67
N ASP A 248 17.08 -28.49 16.24
CA ASP A 248 17.72 -27.46 17.01
C ASP A 248 17.19 -26.05 16.69
N HIS A 249 15.88 -25.89 16.77
CA HIS A 249 15.29 -24.56 16.70
C HIS A 249 15.83 -23.72 17.89
N TRP A 250 16.27 -22.48 17.62
CA TRP A 250 16.79 -21.58 18.65
C TRP A 250 15.83 -21.40 19.84
N LEU A 251 14.52 -21.53 19.63
CA LEU A 251 13.48 -21.55 20.66
C LEU A 251 13.46 -22.84 21.51
N SER A 252 13.96 -23.97 20.99
CA SER A 252 14.03 -25.22 21.74
C SER A 252 15.30 -25.34 22.60
N ARG A 253 16.31 -24.52 22.33
CA ARG A 253 17.54 -24.43 23.15
C ARG A 253 17.35 -23.67 24.47
N ASN A 254 16.35 -22.83 24.55
CA ASN A 254 16.01 -22.16 25.81
C ASN A 254 15.05 -23.05 26.59
N LYS A 255 15.60 -24.05 27.31
CA LYS A 255 14.93 -24.51 28.54
C LYS A 255 14.70 -23.25 29.39
N PRO A 256 13.46 -22.96 29.82
CA PRO A 256 13.25 -21.85 30.72
C PRO A 256 14.22 -22.01 31.89
N SER A 257 15.22 -21.14 31.98
CA SER A 257 16.03 -21.10 33.14
C SER A 257 15.08 -20.73 34.28
N ASN A 258 15.02 -21.55 35.30
CA ASN A 258 14.22 -21.32 36.53
C ASN A 258 14.75 -20.12 37.36
N THR A 259 15.31 -19.12 36.70
CA THR A 259 15.67 -17.85 37.33
C THR A 259 14.44 -16.95 37.32
N HIS A 260 13.84 -16.82 38.50
CA HIS A 260 12.73 -15.88 38.75
C HIS A 260 13.15 -14.39 38.66
N ASN A 261 14.17 -14.08 37.89
CA ASN A 261 14.64 -12.72 37.72
C ASN A 261 13.77 -12.00 36.69
N ILE A 262 13.04 -11.00 37.14
CA ILE A 262 12.32 -10.07 36.30
C ILE A 262 13.36 -9.27 35.50
N ALA A 263 13.38 -9.43 34.18
CA ALA A 263 14.29 -8.70 33.30
C ALA A 263 13.87 -7.24 33.16
N VAL A 264 12.55 -6.99 33.04
CA VAL A 264 11.97 -5.64 32.95
C VAL A 264 10.69 -5.59 33.78
N SER A 265 10.56 -4.58 34.63
CA SER A 265 9.32 -4.28 35.34
C SER A 265 8.92 -2.84 35.09
N VAL A 266 7.75 -2.67 34.52
CA VAL A 266 7.08 -1.37 34.29
C VAL A 266 5.89 -1.30 35.23
N LYS A 267 5.75 -0.22 36.01
CA LYS A 267 4.65 -0.05 36.96
C LYS A 267 4.01 1.31 36.76
N ASN A 268 2.67 1.31 36.58
CA ASN A 268 1.82 2.51 36.49
C ASN A 268 2.36 3.57 35.51
N LEU A 269 2.87 3.12 34.35
CA LEU A 269 3.40 4.02 33.32
C LEU A 269 2.29 4.80 32.66
N SER A 270 2.40 6.13 32.69
CA SER A 270 1.53 7.03 31.95
C SER A 270 2.37 8.00 31.12
N ILE A 271 1.98 8.21 29.85
CA ILE A 271 2.67 9.12 28.92
C ILE A 271 1.65 10.08 28.32
N GLU A 272 1.91 11.38 28.44
CA GLU A 272 1.08 12.44 27.90
C GLU A 272 1.84 13.30 26.89
N PHE A 273 1.20 13.58 25.74
CA PHE A 273 1.70 14.53 24.75
C PHE A 273 0.85 15.80 24.75
N SER A 274 1.50 16.96 24.78
CA SER A 274 0.82 18.24 24.66
C SER A 274 0.59 18.55 23.17
N ILE A 275 -0.68 18.53 22.73
CA ILE A 275 -1.07 18.79 21.34
C ILE A 275 -1.05 20.29 21.02
N ARG A 276 -1.34 21.17 22.01
CA ARG A 276 -1.34 22.62 21.83
C ARG A 276 -0.60 23.30 22.95
N LYS A 277 0.48 24.02 22.60
CA LYS A 277 1.17 24.93 23.53
C LYS A 277 0.33 26.20 23.65
N ALA A 278 -0.44 26.35 24.71
CA ALA A 278 -1.12 27.60 25.04
C ALA A 278 -0.37 28.30 26.19
N LEU A 279 -0.30 29.63 26.14
CA LEU A 279 0.32 30.43 27.20
C LEU A 279 -0.38 30.27 28.55
N PHE A 280 -1.67 29.96 28.56
CA PHE A 280 -2.45 29.73 29.80
C PHE A 280 -2.71 28.22 29.99
N ARG A 281 -2.44 27.71 31.18
CA ARG A 281 -2.58 26.30 31.58
C ARG A 281 -3.97 25.71 31.31
N LYS A 282 -5.02 26.52 31.32
CA LYS A 282 -6.42 26.12 31.12
C LYS A 282 -6.77 25.66 29.71
N ASN A 283 -5.95 25.99 28.69
CA ASN A 283 -6.21 25.69 27.28
C ASN A 283 -5.22 24.68 26.69
N ARG A 284 -4.48 23.94 27.52
CA ARG A 284 -3.61 22.86 27.06
C ARG A 284 -4.46 21.63 26.78
N ILE A 285 -4.46 21.20 25.55
CA ILE A 285 -5.02 19.90 25.15
C ILE A 285 -3.87 18.90 25.19
N SER A 286 -3.94 17.91 26.07
CA SER A 286 -2.99 16.80 26.14
C SER A 286 -3.66 15.52 25.64
N LEU A 287 -2.90 14.72 24.93
CA LEU A 287 -3.27 13.35 24.57
C LEU A 287 -2.55 12.40 25.50
N LYS A 288 -3.27 11.61 26.26
CA LYS A 288 -2.74 10.54 27.07
C LYS A 288 -2.52 9.32 26.16
N ALA A 289 -1.28 9.08 25.77
CA ALA A 289 -0.90 8.01 24.85
C ALA A 289 -0.76 6.67 25.56
N VAL A 290 -0.36 6.69 26.82
CA VAL A 290 -0.28 5.52 27.70
C VAL A 290 -0.92 5.91 29.03
N ASP A 291 -1.78 5.05 29.57
CA ASP A 291 -2.51 5.30 30.80
C ASP A 291 -2.39 4.09 31.74
N ASP A 292 -1.64 4.26 32.80
CA ASP A 292 -1.52 3.32 33.93
C ASP A 292 -1.17 1.87 33.52
N VAL A 293 -0.18 1.71 32.62
CA VAL A 293 0.26 0.40 32.13
C VAL A 293 1.31 -0.21 33.05
N SER A 294 1.07 -1.47 33.46
CA SER A 294 2.03 -2.26 34.24
C SER A 294 2.32 -3.58 33.51
N ILE A 295 3.60 -3.89 33.30
CA ILE A 295 4.07 -5.09 32.59
C ILE A 295 5.33 -5.62 33.29
N GLU A 296 5.42 -6.93 33.45
CA GLU A 296 6.63 -7.63 33.90
C GLU A 296 7.07 -8.62 32.83
N ILE A 297 8.35 -8.56 32.46
CA ILE A 297 9.00 -9.50 31.53
C ILE A 297 10.04 -10.28 32.35
N LYS A 298 9.91 -11.59 32.35
CA LYS A 298 10.79 -12.56 33.00
C LYS A 298 11.83 -13.08 32.03
#